data_8ff9ec8e504306e30a1526c8e7bd2c7f
#
_entry.id   8ff9ec8e504306e30a1526c8e7bd2c7f
#
_cell.length_a   1.000
_cell.length_b   1.000
_cell.length_c   1.000
_cell.angle_alpha   90.00
_cell.angle_beta   90.00
_cell.angle_gamma   90.00
#
_symmetry.space_group_name_H-M   'P 1'
#
loop_
_entity.id
_entity.type
_entity.pdbx_description
1 polymer ?
#
loop_
_entity_poly.entity_id
_entity_poly.type
_entity_poly.pdbx_seq_one_letter_code
_entity_poly.pdbx_strand_id
1 'polypeptide(L)'
;MHPSIQLQRAIRELPDELISQIAAGEVVERPASVVRELVDNALDAGSTHITVRLLSGGVRLISVEDNGVGIPADELPIALKRHATSKIANLDELESVGTMGFRGEALAAIHSVSELSLLSRTAQQDHAMRLDGRSGELQAAARAQGTTVEVKELFYSTPARRKFLKTDATELAHCVEAVRRHALSRPQVGFEIWHDGKLVEQWRSQTGNEALDRRLSDVLGADFLQNSVAVAFTQGNLQVYGRAGIPDAARARADHQFLYVNGRFVRDKVLTHAARSAYEDVLHGHRQPVYALYLDMDPTRVDVNVHPTKIELRFRDSREVHQAVRRAVESALAIPRANSAVVHDSVSDSSQAATAWKAPAWQQAPMALQGESIQDLGQLWQKSSNLSLPTTADISELHNSSQGVTNATAKTEVNNAATHLDTSESWPLGRALAQLQGIYILAENKQGLVLVDMHAAHERIVYEQLKLQLDAHQLSSQPLLIPATFPATEQEIATTQSNEQVLLDLGIEVSLLTAKTLAVRAVPTTLSKGDPVALARSVLAELQQHDASTVLQRAQNELLATMACHGAVRANRKLTVEEMNALLRQMEVTPRSDQCNHGRPTWRQITLRELDALFMRGR
;
A
#
# COMPACT_ATOMS: atom_id res chain seq x y z
N MET A 1 21.35 63.59 6.54
CA MET A 1 20.23 62.75 6.09
C MET A 1 19.14 62.81 7.16
N HIS A 2 18.07 63.56 6.89
CA HIS A 2 16.94 63.62 7.82
C HIS A 2 16.13 62.36 7.77
N PRO A 3 15.76 61.75 8.91
CA PRO A 3 14.82 60.63 8.91
C PRO A 3 13.46 61.18 8.46
N SER A 4 12.95 60.67 7.35
CA SER A 4 11.57 60.90 6.90
C SER A 4 10.63 60.38 7.98
N ILE A 5 9.94 61.29 8.66
CA ILE A 5 8.84 60.97 9.58
C ILE A 5 7.77 60.30 8.73
N GLN A 6 7.66 58.99 8.85
CA GLN A 6 6.50 58.25 8.30
C GLN A 6 5.28 58.76 9.06
N LEU A 7 4.45 59.54 8.41
CA LEU A 7 3.15 59.95 8.92
C LEU A 7 2.35 58.68 9.23
N GLN A 8 2.12 58.44 10.50
CA GLN A 8 1.32 57.30 10.98
C GLN A 8 -0.11 57.47 10.42
N ARG A 9 -0.54 56.55 9.56
CA ARG A 9 -1.89 56.59 9.01
C ARG A 9 -2.91 56.27 10.11
N ALA A 10 -3.99 57.07 10.16
CA ALA A 10 -5.09 56.82 11.11
C ALA A 10 -5.75 55.46 10.82
N ILE A 11 -6.14 54.75 11.87
CA ILE A 11 -6.94 53.52 11.78
C ILE A 11 -8.31 53.90 11.21
N ARG A 12 -8.77 53.20 10.17
CA ARG A 12 -10.10 53.35 9.57
C ARG A 12 -10.64 52.04 9.08
N GLU A 13 -11.95 51.91 9.02
CA GLU A 13 -12.62 50.78 8.38
C GLU A 13 -12.27 50.71 6.90
N LEU A 14 -12.02 49.49 6.41
CA LEU A 14 -11.78 49.25 4.99
C LEU A 14 -13.13 49.14 4.25
N PRO A 15 -13.19 49.55 2.99
CA PRO A 15 -14.36 49.33 2.16
C PRO A 15 -14.67 47.82 2.06
N ASP A 16 -15.97 47.43 2.03
CA ASP A 16 -16.42 46.03 1.97
C ASP A 16 -15.82 45.26 0.80
N GLU A 17 -15.61 45.93 -0.34
CA GLU A 17 -14.97 45.31 -1.50
C GLU A 17 -13.51 44.93 -1.21
N LEU A 18 -12.74 45.78 -0.53
CA LEU A 18 -11.36 45.49 -0.15
C LEU A 18 -11.28 44.40 0.93
N ILE A 19 -12.20 44.45 1.90
CA ILE A 19 -12.33 43.36 2.90
C ILE A 19 -12.62 42.03 2.20
N SER A 20 -13.49 42.04 1.15
CA SER A 20 -13.81 40.86 0.35
C SER A 20 -12.61 40.30 -0.40
N GLN A 21 -11.81 41.17 -1.00
CA GLN A 21 -10.60 40.79 -1.73
C GLN A 21 -9.49 40.27 -0.81
N ILE A 22 -9.37 40.80 0.42
CA ILE A 22 -8.43 40.31 1.42
C ILE A 22 -8.85 38.90 1.89
N ALA A 23 -10.12 38.74 2.29
CA ALA A 23 -10.67 37.44 2.71
C ALA A 23 -10.62 36.39 1.59
N ALA A 24 -10.91 36.83 0.33
CA ALA A 24 -10.74 35.94 -0.83
C ALA A 24 -9.30 35.45 -0.98
N GLY A 25 -8.33 36.18 -0.44
CA GLY A 25 -6.93 35.76 -0.46
C GLY A 25 -6.58 34.57 0.38
N GLU A 26 -7.33 34.34 1.42
CA GLU A 26 -7.15 33.20 2.31
C GLU A 26 -7.85 31.94 1.79
N VAL A 27 -8.92 32.13 0.98
CA VAL A 27 -9.76 31.04 0.47
C VAL A 27 -9.37 30.63 -0.97
N VAL A 28 -9.07 31.61 -1.84
CA VAL A 28 -8.79 31.41 -3.26
C VAL A 28 -7.34 31.80 -3.57
N GLU A 29 -6.46 30.83 -3.52
CA GLU A 29 -5.03 30.98 -3.86
C GLU A 29 -4.76 30.74 -5.35
N ARG A 30 -5.47 29.81 -5.99
CA ARG A 30 -5.27 29.37 -7.37
C ARG A 30 -6.56 28.75 -7.95
N PRO A 31 -6.61 28.43 -9.28
CA PRO A 31 -7.74 27.77 -9.92
C PRO A 31 -8.20 26.50 -9.22
N ALA A 32 -7.26 25.66 -8.76
CA ALA A 32 -7.57 24.41 -8.05
C ALA A 32 -8.34 24.64 -6.72
N SER A 33 -8.15 25.78 -6.05
CA SER A 33 -8.92 26.12 -4.85
C SER A 33 -10.38 26.38 -5.20
N VAL A 34 -10.63 27.08 -6.31
CA VAL A 34 -11.99 27.32 -6.84
C VAL A 34 -12.66 26.00 -7.22
N VAL A 35 -11.97 25.17 -8.01
CA VAL A 35 -12.49 23.83 -8.41
C VAL A 35 -12.86 23.02 -7.18
N ARG A 36 -12.01 22.98 -6.15
CA ARG A 36 -12.28 22.23 -4.92
C ARG A 36 -13.57 22.70 -4.23
N GLU A 37 -13.71 24.00 -3.98
CA GLU A 37 -14.88 24.55 -3.28
C GLU A 37 -16.18 24.34 -4.09
N LEU A 38 -16.11 24.43 -5.43
CA LEU A 38 -17.28 24.20 -6.29
C LEU A 38 -17.66 22.71 -6.36
N VAL A 39 -16.67 21.80 -6.38
CA VAL A 39 -16.91 20.35 -6.33
C VAL A 39 -17.44 19.95 -4.95
N ASP A 40 -16.92 20.54 -3.85
CA ASP A 40 -17.46 20.36 -2.50
C ASP A 40 -18.97 20.72 -2.46
N ASN A 41 -19.33 21.87 -3.06
CA ASN A 41 -20.72 22.30 -3.13
C ASN A 41 -21.61 21.36 -3.97
N ALA A 42 -21.10 20.87 -5.10
CA ALA A 42 -21.80 19.91 -5.94
C ALA A 42 -22.03 18.58 -5.22
N LEU A 43 -21.05 18.10 -4.46
CA LEU A 43 -21.18 16.88 -3.64
C LEU A 43 -22.18 17.07 -2.50
N ASP A 44 -22.16 18.22 -1.82
CA ASP A 44 -23.12 18.56 -0.76
C ASP A 44 -24.55 18.69 -1.31
N ALA A 45 -24.71 19.06 -2.61
CA ALA A 45 -25.99 19.07 -3.30
C ALA A 45 -26.50 17.67 -3.71
N GLY A 46 -25.81 16.60 -3.32
CA GLY A 46 -26.19 15.22 -3.60
C GLY A 46 -26.00 14.80 -5.06
N SER A 47 -25.08 15.42 -5.77
CA SER A 47 -24.83 15.13 -7.19
C SER A 47 -24.27 13.73 -7.40
N THR A 48 -24.72 13.06 -8.45
CA THR A 48 -24.22 11.77 -8.92
C THR A 48 -23.30 11.89 -10.13
N HIS A 49 -23.26 13.07 -10.75
CA HIS A 49 -22.39 13.38 -11.88
C HIS A 49 -21.93 14.83 -11.82
N ILE A 50 -20.62 15.04 -11.96
CA ILE A 50 -19.99 16.36 -11.91
C ILE A 50 -19.06 16.50 -13.11
N THR A 51 -19.26 17.57 -13.90
CA THR A 51 -18.43 17.93 -15.04
C THR A 51 -17.67 19.23 -14.75
N VAL A 52 -16.35 19.18 -14.87
CA VAL A 52 -15.45 20.34 -14.72
C VAL A 52 -14.88 20.72 -16.08
N ARG A 53 -15.11 21.94 -16.54
CA ARG A 53 -14.55 22.46 -17.79
C ARG A 53 -13.61 23.62 -17.49
N LEU A 54 -12.42 23.57 -18.04
CA LEU A 54 -11.33 24.52 -17.80
C LEU A 54 -10.84 25.10 -19.13
N LEU A 55 -10.54 26.41 -19.13
CA LEU A 55 -9.78 27.04 -20.21
C LEU A 55 -8.53 27.68 -19.63
N SER A 56 -7.39 27.53 -20.31
CA SER A 56 -6.08 28.07 -19.88
C SER A 56 -5.76 27.70 -18.43
N GLY A 57 -5.81 26.39 -18.11
CA GLY A 57 -5.53 25.89 -16.76
C GLY A 57 -6.55 26.34 -15.69
N GLY A 58 -7.72 26.89 -16.08
CA GLY A 58 -8.73 27.42 -15.17
C GLY A 58 -8.59 28.92 -14.90
N VAL A 59 -7.64 29.62 -15.52
CA VAL A 59 -7.47 31.06 -15.34
C VAL A 59 -8.53 31.84 -16.11
N ARG A 60 -8.85 31.42 -17.35
CA ARG A 60 -9.84 32.09 -18.21
C ARG A 60 -11.27 31.61 -17.95
N LEU A 61 -11.44 30.33 -17.66
CA LEU A 61 -12.74 29.75 -17.34
C LEU A 61 -12.56 28.55 -16.41
N ILE A 62 -13.36 28.52 -15.36
CA ILE A 62 -13.70 27.34 -14.58
C ILE A 62 -15.22 27.19 -14.64
N SER A 63 -15.73 26.09 -15.18
CA SER A 63 -17.16 25.77 -15.15
C SER A 63 -17.34 24.43 -14.45
N VAL A 64 -18.10 24.42 -13.37
CA VAL A 64 -18.47 23.19 -12.64
C VAL A 64 -19.97 23.01 -12.79
N GLU A 65 -20.34 21.90 -13.40
CA GLU A 65 -21.73 21.50 -13.66
C GLU A 65 -22.05 20.24 -12.87
N ASP A 66 -23.14 20.25 -12.14
CA ASP A 66 -23.64 19.15 -11.34
C ASP A 66 -25.11 18.82 -11.65
N ASN A 67 -25.57 17.65 -11.27
CA ASN A 67 -26.95 17.20 -11.37
C ASN A 67 -27.64 17.07 -10.00
N GLY A 68 -27.23 17.85 -9.02
CA GLY A 68 -27.76 17.84 -7.66
C GLY A 68 -29.16 18.47 -7.55
N VAL A 69 -29.55 18.79 -6.32
CA VAL A 69 -30.89 19.35 -6.01
C VAL A 69 -31.15 20.72 -6.62
N GLY A 70 -30.11 21.47 -6.97
CA GLY A 70 -30.21 22.83 -7.47
C GLY A 70 -30.40 23.88 -6.36
N ILE A 71 -30.46 25.16 -6.78
CA ILE A 71 -30.66 26.34 -5.91
C ILE A 71 -31.97 27.00 -6.36
N PRO A 72 -32.95 27.31 -5.48
CA PRO A 72 -34.15 28.06 -5.81
C PRO A 72 -33.84 29.44 -6.37
N ALA A 73 -34.71 29.94 -7.27
CA ALA A 73 -34.47 31.22 -7.97
C ALA A 73 -34.31 32.42 -7.02
N ASP A 74 -35.10 32.45 -5.97
CA ASP A 74 -35.07 33.51 -4.92
C ASP A 74 -33.84 33.42 -4.02
N GLU A 75 -33.19 32.25 -3.91
CA GLU A 75 -31.97 32.04 -3.13
C GLU A 75 -30.68 32.34 -3.93
N LEU A 76 -30.75 32.38 -5.28
CA LEU A 76 -29.56 32.63 -6.11
C LEU A 76 -28.82 33.92 -5.75
N PRO A 77 -29.50 35.08 -5.55
CA PRO A 77 -28.78 36.31 -5.12
C PRO A 77 -28.21 36.21 -3.69
N ILE A 78 -28.84 35.39 -2.83
CA ILE A 78 -28.40 35.19 -1.46
C ILE A 78 -27.14 34.34 -1.43
N ALA A 79 -27.02 33.34 -2.31
CA ALA A 79 -25.87 32.44 -2.41
C ALA A 79 -24.53 33.17 -2.68
N LEU A 80 -24.57 34.37 -3.24
CA LEU A 80 -23.39 35.23 -3.46
C LEU A 80 -23.06 36.14 -2.28
N LYS A 81 -23.88 36.21 -1.24
CA LYS A 81 -23.64 37.00 -0.05
C LYS A 81 -22.69 36.29 0.90
N ARG A 82 -21.92 37.06 1.66
CA ARG A 82 -21.08 36.52 2.72
C ARG A 82 -21.92 35.96 3.84
N HIS A 83 -21.42 34.90 4.47
CA HIS A 83 -22.05 34.22 5.60
C HIS A 83 -23.45 33.66 5.27
N ALA A 84 -23.74 33.47 3.98
CA ALA A 84 -24.97 32.83 3.53
C ALA A 84 -24.72 31.34 3.28
N THR A 85 -25.34 30.47 4.06
CA THR A 85 -25.21 29.02 3.97
C THR A 85 -26.52 28.33 4.35
N SER A 86 -26.80 27.23 3.67
CA SER A 86 -27.90 26.32 4.01
C SER A 86 -27.42 25.11 4.86
N LYS A 87 -26.12 25.06 5.20
CA LYS A 87 -25.46 23.85 5.71
C LYS A 87 -25.33 23.82 7.23
N ILE A 88 -25.37 24.96 7.89
CA ILE A 88 -25.32 25.12 9.34
C ILE A 88 -26.27 26.24 9.77
N ALA A 89 -26.99 26.01 10.87
CA ALA A 89 -27.91 26.98 11.45
C ALA A 89 -27.53 27.37 12.90
N ASN A 90 -26.75 26.56 13.58
CA ASN A 90 -26.40 26.74 14.98
C ASN A 90 -24.96 26.29 15.29
N LEU A 91 -24.52 26.49 16.54
CA LEU A 91 -23.16 26.16 17.00
C LEU A 91 -22.94 24.65 17.07
N ASP A 92 -23.95 23.87 17.45
CA ASP A 92 -23.85 22.41 17.59
C ASP A 92 -23.60 21.74 16.22
N GLU A 93 -24.25 22.26 15.17
CA GLU A 93 -24.02 21.84 13.78
C GLU A 93 -22.63 22.25 13.28
N LEU A 94 -22.07 23.36 13.77
CA LEU A 94 -20.70 23.75 13.48
C LEU A 94 -19.66 22.85 14.16
N GLU A 95 -19.95 22.31 15.35
CA GLU A 95 -19.08 21.37 16.05
C GLU A 95 -19.15 19.95 15.48
N SER A 96 -20.28 19.60 14.82
CA SER A 96 -20.51 18.27 14.23
C SER A 96 -20.66 18.29 12.70
N VAL A 97 -19.79 19.06 12.00
CA VAL A 97 -19.91 19.28 10.55
C VAL A 97 -19.86 17.99 9.74
N GLY A 98 -21.02 17.59 9.19
CA GLY A 98 -21.16 16.47 8.26
C GLY A 98 -20.98 16.83 6.79
N THR A 99 -21.01 18.12 6.42
CA THR A 99 -20.91 18.64 5.04
C THR A 99 -19.50 19.04 4.69
N MET A 100 -19.13 19.03 3.37
CA MET A 100 -17.82 19.46 2.90
C MET A 100 -17.61 20.96 3.04
N GLY A 101 -18.63 21.77 2.75
CA GLY A 101 -18.63 23.23 2.93
C GLY A 101 -19.55 23.64 4.07
N PHE A 102 -19.19 24.67 4.86
CA PHE A 102 -20.04 25.15 5.97
C PHE A 102 -19.94 26.67 6.24
N ARG A 103 -18.87 27.35 5.78
CA ARG A 103 -18.60 28.75 6.14
C ARG A 103 -19.46 29.79 5.42
N GLY A 104 -20.12 29.44 4.30
CA GLY A 104 -20.91 30.38 3.50
C GLY A 104 -20.10 31.53 2.88
N GLU A 105 -18.80 31.33 2.63
CA GLU A 105 -17.89 32.38 2.14
C GLU A 105 -17.31 32.07 0.75
N ALA A 106 -17.33 30.80 0.31
CA ALA A 106 -16.61 30.38 -0.90
C ALA A 106 -17.12 31.08 -2.16
N LEU A 107 -18.44 31.10 -2.42
CA LEU A 107 -18.99 31.77 -3.62
C LEU A 107 -18.77 33.29 -3.57
N ALA A 108 -18.95 33.91 -2.41
CA ALA A 108 -18.70 35.33 -2.22
C ALA A 108 -17.22 35.71 -2.46
N ALA A 109 -16.29 34.88 -1.94
CA ALA A 109 -14.86 35.04 -2.13
C ALA A 109 -14.46 34.90 -3.61
N ILE A 110 -14.97 33.85 -4.29
CA ILE A 110 -14.71 33.63 -5.73
C ILE A 110 -15.26 34.79 -6.55
N HIS A 111 -16.48 35.24 -6.27
CA HIS A 111 -17.12 36.34 -6.95
C HIS A 111 -16.32 37.68 -6.83
N SER A 112 -15.71 37.96 -5.67
CA SER A 112 -14.94 39.20 -5.45
C SER A 112 -13.67 39.29 -6.30
N VAL A 113 -13.14 38.18 -6.83
CA VAL A 113 -11.90 38.08 -7.61
C VAL A 113 -12.09 37.57 -9.04
N SER A 114 -13.34 37.38 -9.49
CA SER A 114 -13.67 36.84 -10.81
C SER A 114 -15.03 37.35 -11.32
N GLU A 115 -15.34 37.13 -12.59
CA GLU A 115 -16.68 37.26 -13.12
C GLU A 115 -17.41 35.93 -12.94
N LEU A 116 -18.41 35.88 -12.03
CA LEU A 116 -19.12 34.70 -11.66
C LEU A 116 -20.57 34.72 -12.16
N SER A 117 -21.04 33.60 -12.73
CA SER A 117 -22.46 33.39 -13.02
C SER A 117 -22.94 32.06 -12.46
N LEU A 118 -24.19 32.04 -11.99
CA LEU A 118 -24.88 30.86 -11.48
C LEU A 118 -26.06 30.52 -12.41
N LEU A 119 -26.15 29.28 -12.86
CA LEU A 119 -27.29 28.76 -13.59
C LEU A 119 -27.82 27.54 -12.83
N SER A 120 -29.04 27.62 -12.33
CA SER A 120 -29.57 26.57 -11.49
C SER A 120 -31.06 26.29 -11.77
N ARG A 121 -31.44 25.03 -11.54
CA ARG A 121 -32.83 24.56 -11.61
C ARG A 121 -33.07 23.52 -10.54
N THR A 122 -34.08 23.69 -9.73
CA THR A 122 -34.60 22.66 -8.82
C THR A 122 -35.66 21.77 -9.49
N ALA A 123 -35.99 20.64 -8.88
CA ALA A 123 -37.02 19.74 -9.40
C ALA A 123 -38.43 20.39 -9.46
N GLN A 124 -38.68 21.42 -8.63
CA GLN A 124 -39.96 22.12 -8.50
C GLN A 124 -40.12 23.28 -9.47
N GLN A 125 -39.04 23.67 -10.18
CA GLN A 125 -39.06 24.79 -11.11
C GLN A 125 -39.28 24.32 -12.55
N ASP A 126 -40.13 25.02 -13.31
CA ASP A 126 -40.41 24.70 -14.72
C ASP A 126 -39.20 25.02 -15.61
N HIS A 127 -38.45 26.05 -15.29
CA HIS A 127 -37.26 26.50 -16.03
C HIS A 127 -36.12 26.87 -15.10
N ALA A 128 -34.93 26.84 -15.64
CA ALA A 128 -33.73 27.27 -14.92
C ALA A 128 -33.64 28.80 -14.87
N MET A 129 -33.00 29.32 -13.84
CA MET A 129 -32.65 30.74 -13.72
C MET A 129 -31.13 30.91 -13.75
N ARG A 130 -30.68 31.88 -14.53
CA ARG A 130 -29.30 32.33 -14.59
C ARG A 130 -29.17 33.67 -13.86
N LEU A 131 -28.29 33.71 -12.89
CA LEU A 131 -27.85 34.93 -12.21
C LEU A 131 -26.50 35.36 -12.77
N ASP A 132 -26.39 36.58 -13.30
CA ASP A 132 -25.12 37.24 -13.55
C ASP A 132 -24.68 37.91 -12.26
N GLY A 133 -23.54 37.50 -11.71
CA GLY A 133 -23.04 38.02 -10.42
C GLY A 133 -22.68 39.49 -10.48
N ARG A 134 -22.23 40.00 -11.63
CA ARG A 134 -21.79 41.38 -11.78
C ARG A 134 -22.95 42.37 -11.87
N SER A 135 -23.97 42.06 -12.68
CA SER A 135 -25.16 42.89 -12.84
C SER A 135 -26.24 42.61 -11.78
N GLY A 136 -26.22 41.45 -11.16
CA GLY A 136 -27.31 40.97 -10.31
C GLY A 136 -28.58 40.57 -11.07
N GLU A 137 -28.53 40.52 -12.41
CA GLU A 137 -29.68 40.22 -13.26
C GLU A 137 -30.00 38.75 -13.26
N LEU A 138 -31.30 38.44 -13.08
CA LEU A 138 -31.87 37.09 -13.18
C LEU A 138 -32.57 36.93 -14.52
N GLN A 139 -32.14 35.93 -15.29
CA GLN A 139 -32.71 35.60 -16.60
C GLN A 139 -33.14 34.13 -16.64
N ALA A 140 -34.31 33.87 -17.29
CA ALA A 140 -34.75 32.51 -17.55
C ALA A 140 -33.80 31.83 -18.56
N ALA A 141 -33.45 30.57 -18.31
CA ALA A 141 -32.56 29.80 -19.15
C ALA A 141 -32.99 28.32 -19.21
N ALA A 142 -32.43 27.58 -20.16
CA ALA A 142 -32.67 26.15 -20.31
C ALA A 142 -31.60 25.33 -19.63
N ARG A 143 -31.97 24.44 -18.72
CA ARG A 143 -31.10 23.49 -18.05
C ARG A 143 -31.91 22.33 -17.47
N ALA A 144 -31.32 21.15 -17.37
CA ALA A 144 -31.80 20.06 -16.52
C ALA A 144 -31.66 20.43 -15.02
N GLN A 145 -32.21 19.64 -14.12
CA GLN A 145 -32.02 19.82 -12.68
C GLN A 145 -30.52 19.86 -12.31
N GLY A 146 -30.15 20.69 -11.32
CA GLY A 146 -28.80 20.84 -10.78
C GLY A 146 -28.27 22.27 -10.90
N THR A 147 -26.97 22.49 -10.75
CA THR A 147 -26.32 23.81 -10.81
C THR A 147 -25.12 23.81 -11.74
N THR A 148 -24.92 24.92 -12.47
CA THR A 148 -23.67 25.23 -13.18
C THR A 148 -23.14 26.53 -12.62
N VAL A 149 -21.91 26.51 -12.15
CA VAL A 149 -21.16 27.69 -11.71
C VAL A 149 -20.06 27.99 -12.72
N GLU A 150 -20.13 29.14 -13.36
CA GLU A 150 -19.07 29.61 -14.26
C GLU A 150 -18.29 30.75 -13.60
N VAL A 151 -16.99 30.60 -13.57
CA VAL A 151 -16.02 31.56 -13.04
C VAL A 151 -15.08 31.97 -14.18
N LYS A 152 -15.18 33.23 -14.62
CA LYS A 152 -14.40 33.77 -15.75
C LYS A 152 -13.35 34.74 -15.25
N GLU A 153 -12.23 34.81 -15.98
CA GLU A 153 -11.13 35.76 -15.78
C GLU A 153 -10.69 35.86 -14.29
N LEU A 154 -10.31 34.72 -13.72
CA LEU A 154 -9.88 34.62 -12.32
C LEU A 154 -8.73 35.61 -12.06
N PHE A 155 -8.84 36.37 -10.96
CA PHE A 155 -7.90 37.42 -10.55
C PHE A 155 -7.81 38.65 -11.49
N TYR A 156 -8.84 38.91 -12.32
CA TYR A 156 -8.83 40.12 -13.17
C TYR A 156 -8.73 41.42 -12.36
N SER A 157 -9.40 41.44 -11.19
CA SER A 157 -9.38 42.60 -10.26
C SER A 157 -8.14 42.66 -9.38
N THR A 158 -7.32 41.58 -9.34
CA THR A 158 -6.12 41.46 -8.50
C THR A 158 -4.89 41.08 -9.34
N PRO A 159 -4.33 41.97 -10.19
CA PRO A 159 -3.26 41.62 -11.13
C PRO A 159 -1.99 41.09 -10.46
N ALA A 160 -1.71 41.55 -9.22
CA ALA A 160 -0.59 41.05 -8.44
C ALA A 160 -0.69 39.53 -8.21
N ARG A 161 -1.89 39.00 -7.85
CA ARG A 161 -2.12 37.59 -7.67
C ARG A 161 -2.03 36.81 -8.98
N ARG A 162 -2.56 37.37 -10.08
CA ARG A 162 -2.49 36.72 -11.40
C ARG A 162 -1.03 36.46 -11.82
N LYS A 163 -0.07 37.31 -11.41
CA LYS A 163 1.37 37.12 -11.69
C LYS A 163 2.00 35.96 -10.91
N PHE A 164 1.41 35.49 -9.81
CA PHE A 164 1.90 34.35 -9.04
C PHE A 164 1.41 33.02 -9.56
N LEU A 165 0.44 32.98 -10.49
CA LEU A 165 0.01 31.76 -11.15
C LEU A 165 1.17 31.17 -11.97
N LYS A 166 1.20 29.84 -11.99
CA LYS A 166 2.16 29.07 -12.79
C LYS A 166 1.69 28.97 -14.24
N THR A 167 2.35 28.10 -15.02
CA THR A 167 1.92 27.82 -16.40
C THR A 167 0.55 27.13 -16.41
N ASP A 168 -0.21 27.31 -17.49
CA ASP A 168 -1.53 26.70 -17.68
C ASP A 168 -1.50 25.17 -17.45
N ALA A 169 -0.45 24.48 -17.91
CA ALA A 169 -0.27 23.05 -17.69
C ALA A 169 -0.11 22.70 -16.19
N THR A 170 0.60 23.55 -15.43
CA THR A 170 0.78 23.36 -13.98
C THR A 170 -0.52 23.59 -13.23
N GLU A 171 -1.25 24.67 -13.57
CA GLU A 171 -2.54 24.95 -12.93
C GLU A 171 -3.59 23.89 -13.29
N LEU A 172 -3.61 23.38 -14.54
CA LEU A 172 -4.42 22.23 -14.92
C LEU A 172 -4.13 21.01 -14.07
N ALA A 173 -2.84 20.66 -13.89
CA ALA A 173 -2.44 19.51 -13.07
C ALA A 173 -2.95 19.64 -11.62
N HIS A 174 -2.93 20.84 -11.04
CA HIS A 174 -3.49 21.11 -9.72
C HIS A 174 -5.02 20.96 -9.69
N CYS A 175 -5.72 21.42 -10.74
CA CYS A 175 -7.16 21.25 -10.85
C CYS A 175 -7.56 19.76 -10.96
N VAL A 176 -6.87 19.01 -11.81
CA VAL A 176 -7.09 17.57 -11.96
C VAL A 176 -6.85 16.84 -10.63
N GLU A 177 -5.77 17.17 -9.93
CA GLU A 177 -5.46 16.59 -8.62
C GLU A 177 -6.53 16.94 -7.57
N ALA A 178 -7.11 18.14 -7.59
CA ALA A 178 -8.21 18.50 -6.70
C ALA A 178 -9.43 17.62 -6.93
N VAL A 179 -9.85 17.42 -8.20
CA VAL A 179 -10.99 16.53 -8.53
C VAL A 179 -10.67 15.08 -8.23
N ARG A 180 -9.44 14.62 -8.50
CA ARG A 180 -8.96 13.26 -8.20
C ARG A 180 -9.16 12.89 -6.73
N ARG A 181 -8.85 13.80 -5.81
CA ARG A 181 -9.05 13.60 -4.37
C ARG A 181 -10.51 13.36 -4.02
N HIS A 182 -11.44 14.11 -4.64
CA HIS A 182 -12.88 13.86 -4.45
C HIS A 182 -13.32 12.54 -5.07
N ALA A 183 -12.85 12.23 -6.28
CA ALA A 183 -13.18 10.99 -6.97
C ALA A 183 -12.78 9.75 -6.16
N LEU A 184 -11.62 9.76 -5.50
CA LEU A 184 -11.14 8.66 -4.65
C LEU A 184 -12.04 8.43 -3.42
N SER A 185 -12.69 9.47 -2.88
CA SER A 185 -13.57 9.34 -1.70
C SER A 185 -15.05 9.12 -2.04
N ARG A 186 -15.44 9.27 -3.32
CA ARG A 186 -16.83 9.19 -3.78
C ARG A 186 -16.96 8.28 -5.01
N PRO A 187 -16.78 6.96 -4.85
CA PRO A 187 -16.85 6.02 -5.97
C PRO A 187 -18.22 6.04 -6.67
N GLN A 188 -19.31 6.37 -5.96
CA GLN A 188 -20.67 6.45 -6.48
C GLN A 188 -20.93 7.67 -7.38
N VAL A 189 -20.01 8.67 -7.41
CA VAL A 189 -20.15 9.87 -8.22
C VAL A 189 -19.30 9.77 -9.47
N GLY A 190 -19.86 10.10 -10.64
CA GLY A 190 -19.13 10.24 -11.90
C GLY A 190 -18.45 11.61 -11.99
N PHE A 191 -17.22 11.65 -12.50
CA PHE A 191 -16.49 12.90 -12.72
C PHE A 191 -15.94 12.95 -14.13
N GLU A 192 -16.05 14.13 -14.77
CA GLU A 192 -15.44 14.43 -16.06
C GLU A 192 -14.66 15.73 -15.98
N ILE A 193 -13.48 15.76 -16.56
CA ILE A 193 -12.62 16.94 -16.63
C ILE A 193 -12.29 17.24 -18.08
N TRP A 194 -12.67 18.43 -18.54
CA TRP A 194 -12.42 18.94 -19.87
C TRP A 194 -11.47 20.13 -19.81
N HIS A 195 -10.48 20.18 -20.69
CA HIS A 195 -9.57 21.31 -20.84
C HIS A 195 -9.44 21.69 -22.30
N ASP A 196 -9.69 22.99 -22.60
CA ASP A 196 -9.65 23.55 -23.96
C ASP A 196 -10.45 22.71 -24.96
N GLY A 197 -11.63 22.24 -24.55
CA GLY A 197 -12.55 21.43 -25.37
C GLY A 197 -12.19 19.95 -25.51
N LYS A 198 -11.12 19.49 -24.86
CA LYS A 198 -10.70 18.08 -24.87
C LYS A 198 -10.97 17.42 -23.53
N LEU A 199 -11.45 16.19 -23.55
CA LEU A 199 -11.59 15.35 -22.37
C LEU A 199 -10.20 14.96 -21.86
N VAL A 200 -9.90 15.30 -20.59
CA VAL A 200 -8.62 14.98 -19.95
C VAL A 200 -8.74 13.75 -19.07
N GLU A 201 -9.79 13.69 -18.24
CA GLU A 201 -10.05 12.58 -17.33
C GLU A 201 -11.55 12.29 -17.28
N GLN A 202 -11.90 11.01 -17.14
CA GLN A 202 -13.27 10.57 -16.91
C GLN A 202 -13.27 9.39 -15.95
N TRP A 203 -13.96 9.54 -14.81
CA TRP A 203 -14.16 8.48 -13.84
C TRP A 203 -15.65 8.21 -13.67
N ARG A 204 -16.09 7.06 -14.15
CA ARG A 204 -17.52 6.67 -14.11
C ARG A 204 -17.95 6.32 -12.70
N SER A 205 -19.22 6.54 -12.36
CA SER A 205 -19.79 6.09 -11.09
C SER A 205 -19.65 4.58 -10.93
N GLN A 206 -19.26 4.13 -9.75
CA GLN A 206 -19.09 2.73 -9.39
C GLN A 206 -20.08 2.39 -8.27
N THR A 207 -20.69 1.21 -8.33
CA THR A 207 -21.64 0.72 -7.32
C THR A 207 -21.30 -0.71 -6.91
N GLY A 208 -21.80 -1.14 -5.75
CA GLY A 208 -21.58 -2.48 -5.19
C GLY A 208 -20.34 -2.56 -4.29
N ASN A 209 -20.07 -3.75 -3.78
CA ASN A 209 -19.05 -3.99 -2.74
C ASN A 209 -17.62 -3.67 -3.18
N GLU A 210 -17.32 -3.75 -4.48
CA GLU A 210 -16.00 -3.47 -5.05
C GLU A 210 -15.87 -2.05 -5.62
N ALA A 211 -16.86 -1.18 -5.38
CA ALA A 211 -16.89 0.16 -5.97
C ALA A 211 -15.63 0.98 -5.64
N LEU A 212 -15.14 0.86 -4.40
CA LEU A 212 -13.94 1.55 -3.95
C LEU A 212 -12.68 1.04 -4.70
N ASP A 213 -12.51 -0.27 -4.79
CA ASP A 213 -11.35 -0.88 -5.44
C ASP A 213 -11.31 -0.57 -6.94
N ARG A 214 -12.48 -0.63 -7.61
CA ARG A 214 -12.59 -0.22 -9.02
C ARG A 214 -12.25 1.25 -9.20
N ARG A 215 -12.74 2.13 -8.33
CA ARG A 215 -12.41 3.56 -8.35
C ARG A 215 -10.91 3.79 -8.11
N LEU A 216 -10.29 3.07 -7.17
CA LEU A 216 -8.86 3.13 -6.93
C LEU A 216 -8.06 2.70 -8.17
N SER A 217 -8.49 1.63 -8.84
CA SER A 217 -7.91 1.17 -10.11
C SER A 217 -8.05 2.19 -11.24
N ASP A 218 -9.25 2.80 -11.38
CA ASP A 218 -9.52 3.80 -12.43
C ASP A 218 -8.69 5.07 -12.25
N VAL A 219 -8.44 5.48 -10.99
CA VAL A 219 -7.80 6.76 -10.67
C VAL A 219 -6.29 6.62 -10.46
N LEU A 220 -5.82 5.56 -9.80
CA LEU A 220 -4.41 5.34 -9.45
C LEU A 220 -3.71 4.34 -10.36
N GLY A 221 -4.47 3.65 -11.21
CA GLY A 221 -3.99 2.61 -12.11
C GLY A 221 -4.15 1.19 -11.54
N ALA A 222 -4.29 0.22 -12.43
CA ALA A 222 -4.41 -1.20 -12.07
C ALA A 222 -3.18 -1.71 -11.31
N ASP A 223 -2.00 -1.19 -11.61
CA ASP A 223 -0.75 -1.53 -10.92
C ASP A 223 -0.80 -1.21 -9.42
N PHE A 224 -1.47 -0.12 -9.03
CA PHE A 224 -1.64 0.20 -7.61
C PHE A 224 -2.47 -0.88 -6.90
N LEU A 225 -3.56 -1.32 -7.51
CA LEU A 225 -4.43 -2.34 -6.93
C LEU A 225 -3.70 -3.69 -6.80
N GLN A 226 -2.98 -4.09 -7.83
CA GLN A 226 -2.20 -5.35 -7.86
C GLN A 226 -1.05 -5.36 -6.83
N ASN A 227 -0.44 -4.19 -6.60
CA ASN A 227 0.69 -4.02 -5.68
C ASN A 227 0.26 -3.39 -4.35
N SER A 228 -0.95 -3.67 -3.89
CA SER A 228 -1.48 -3.23 -2.59
C SER A 228 -2.29 -4.32 -1.92
N VAL A 229 -2.38 -4.23 -0.60
CA VAL A 229 -3.20 -5.10 0.24
C VAL A 229 -4.41 -4.34 0.78
N ALA A 230 -5.53 -5.04 0.95
CA ALA A 230 -6.72 -4.47 1.56
C ALA A 230 -6.47 -4.21 3.05
N VAL A 231 -6.86 -3.03 3.50
CA VAL A 231 -6.84 -2.65 4.92
C VAL A 231 -8.28 -2.65 5.40
N ALA A 232 -8.54 -3.36 6.51
CA ALA A 232 -9.83 -3.35 7.20
C ALA A 232 -9.57 -3.57 8.69
N PHE A 233 -9.84 -2.54 9.49
CA PHE A 233 -9.61 -2.56 10.94
C PHE A 233 -10.67 -1.73 11.65
N THR A 234 -11.21 -2.26 12.75
CA THR A 234 -12.22 -1.58 13.56
C THR A 234 -11.80 -1.61 15.03
N GLN A 235 -11.84 -0.46 15.67
CA GLN A 235 -11.58 -0.31 17.10
C GLN A 235 -12.63 0.63 17.69
N GLY A 236 -13.62 0.06 18.40
CA GLY A 236 -14.76 0.83 18.90
C GLY A 236 -15.54 1.48 17.73
N ASN A 237 -15.68 2.81 17.78
CA ASN A 237 -16.35 3.60 16.73
C ASN A 237 -15.39 4.10 15.64
N LEU A 238 -14.12 3.73 15.68
CA LEU A 238 -13.14 4.09 14.67
C LEU A 238 -12.97 2.93 13.69
N GLN A 239 -13.20 3.20 12.40
CA GLN A 239 -12.96 2.26 11.31
C GLN A 239 -11.85 2.79 10.41
N VAL A 240 -10.89 1.94 10.07
CA VAL A 240 -9.81 2.22 9.12
C VAL A 240 -9.90 1.20 7.99
N TYR A 241 -10.07 1.66 6.75
CA TYR A 241 -10.18 0.78 5.59
C TYR A 241 -9.51 1.39 4.37
N GLY A 242 -9.40 0.63 3.29
CA GLY A 242 -8.79 1.06 2.04
C GLY A 242 -7.69 0.14 1.55
N ARG A 243 -6.61 0.72 1.00
CA ARG A 243 -5.49 -0.02 0.42
C ARG A 243 -4.15 0.53 0.90
N ALA A 244 -3.25 -0.36 1.27
CA ALA A 244 -1.85 -0.08 1.59
C ALA A 244 -0.94 -0.75 0.55
N GLY A 245 -0.08 0.01 -0.12
CA GLY A 245 0.85 -0.53 -1.10
C GLY A 245 1.87 -1.45 -0.43
N ILE A 246 2.20 -2.54 -1.07
CA ILE A 246 3.32 -3.37 -0.63
C ILE A 246 4.62 -2.56 -0.72
N PRO A 247 5.65 -2.85 0.07
CA PRO A 247 6.91 -2.09 0.04
C PRO A 247 7.57 -2.01 -1.34
N ASP A 248 7.36 -3.00 -2.20
CA ASP A 248 7.82 -2.95 -3.60
C ASP A 248 7.19 -1.80 -4.40
N ALA A 249 5.94 -1.45 -4.10
CA ALA A 249 5.23 -0.35 -4.73
C ALA A 249 5.69 1.04 -4.24
N ALA A 250 6.55 1.12 -3.21
CA ALA A 250 7.02 2.38 -2.66
C ALA A 250 7.77 3.23 -3.68
N ARG A 251 7.58 4.54 -3.63
CA ARG A 251 8.08 5.51 -4.60
C ARG A 251 9.11 6.47 -4.00
N ALA A 252 9.85 7.17 -4.84
CA ALA A 252 10.77 8.22 -4.38
C ALA A 252 10.04 9.48 -3.86
N ARG A 253 8.78 9.71 -4.29
CA ARG A 253 7.96 10.86 -3.92
C ARG A 253 6.71 10.43 -3.16
N ALA A 254 6.23 11.27 -2.26
CA ALA A 254 5.01 11.08 -1.47
C ALA A 254 3.74 11.56 -2.22
N ASP A 255 3.65 11.33 -3.53
CA ASP A 255 2.57 11.79 -4.40
C ASP A 255 1.35 10.84 -4.43
N HIS A 256 1.52 9.61 -3.98
CA HIS A 256 0.46 8.60 -3.88
C HIS A 256 0.12 8.26 -2.42
N GLN A 257 -0.05 9.28 -1.59
CA GLN A 257 -0.46 9.17 -0.19
C GLN A 257 -1.79 9.87 0.01
N PHE A 258 -2.88 9.10 0.04
CA PHE A 258 -4.23 9.60 0.17
C PHE A 258 -4.81 9.17 1.52
N LEU A 259 -5.19 10.17 2.33
CA LEU A 259 -5.80 9.99 3.64
C LEU A 259 -7.15 10.69 3.68
N TYR A 260 -8.15 10.00 4.18
CA TYR A 260 -9.50 10.52 4.29
C TYR A 260 -10.02 10.33 5.71
N VAL A 261 -10.73 11.35 6.23
CA VAL A 261 -11.48 11.27 7.48
C VAL A 261 -12.92 11.67 7.21
N ASN A 262 -13.85 10.79 7.49
CA ASN A 262 -15.28 10.96 7.21
C ASN A 262 -15.54 11.41 5.75
N GLY A 263 -14.80 10.79 4.79
CA GLY A 263 -14.87 11.10 3.36
C GLY A 263 -14.20 12.39 2.92
N ARG A 264 -13.52 13.13 3.80
CA ARG A 264 -12.76 14.36 3.51
C ARG A 264 -11.28 14.05 3.33
N PHE A 265 -10.67 14.50 2.24
CA PHE A 265 -9.22 14.42 2.04
C PHE A 265 -8.46 15.26 3.06
N VAL A 266 -7.44 14.68 3.69
CA VAL A 266 -6.63 15.35 4.70
C VAL A 266 -5.13 15.15 4.48
N ARG A 267 -4.33 16.10 4.94
CA ARG A 267 -2.87 16.03 5.05
C ARG A 267 -2.47 16.28 6.50
N ASP A 268 -2.80 15.32 7.33
CA ASP A 268 -2.53 15.40 8.76
C ASP A 268 -1.21 14.70 9.11
N LYS A 269 -0.43 15.31 10.02
CA LYS A 269 0.89 14.79 10.42
C LYS A 269 0.76 13.51 11.25
N VAL A 270 -0.26 13.40 12.09
CA VAL A 270 -0.49 12.23 12.96
C VAL A 270 -0.79 11.01 12.09
N LEU A 271 -1.69 11.16 11.11
CA LEU A 271 -2.06 10.08 10.20
C LEU A 271 -0.90 9.67 9.28
N THR A 272 -0.20 10.66 8.72
CA THR A 272 0.95 10.40 7.83
C THR A 272 2.07 9.70 8.59
N HIS A 273 2.35 10.11 9.83
CA HIS A 273 3.34 9.46 10.69
C HIS A 273 2.90 8.05 11.08
N ALA A 274 1.62 7.86 11.45
CA ALA A 274 1.06 6.56 11.79
C ALA A 274 1.17 5.57 10.62
N ALA A 275 0.76 5.99 9.42
CA ALA A 275 0.88 5.18 8.22
C ALA A 275 2.35 4.84 7.92
N ARG A 276 3.27 5.82 8.02
CA ARG A 276 4.69 5.60 7.76
C ARG A 276 5.34 4.66 8.77
N SER A 277 5.01 4.80 10.08
CA SER A 277 5.57 3.95 11.13
C SER A 277 5.18 2.47 10.98
N ALA A 278 4.03 2.19 10.33
CA ALA A 278 3.65 0.83 9.99
C ALA A 278 4.57 0.14 8.96
N TYR A 279 5.36 0.93 8.23
CA TYR A 279 6.32 0.43 7.23
C TYR A 279 7.77 0.42 7.75
N GLU A 280 8.05 0.86 8.99
CA GLU A 280 9.43 0.98 9.50
C GLU A 280 10.24 -0.30 9.39
N ASP A 281 9.61 -1.45 9.63
CA ASP A 281 10.26 -2.76 9.58
C ASP A 281 10.52 -3.29 8.16
N VAL A 282 9.92 -2.66 7.12
CA VAL A 282 9.91 -3.21 5.76
C VAL A 282 10.30 -2.19 4.69
N LEU A 283 10.43 -0.91 5.05
CA LEU A 283 10.73 0.14 4.09
C LEU A 283 11.90 1.00 4.58
N HIS A 284 13.07 0.81 3.99
CA HIS A 284 14.28 1.53 4.34
C HIS A 284 14.64 2.64 3.33
N GLY A 285 15.43 3.62 3.79
CA GLY A 285 15.91 4.72 2.98
C GLY A 285 14.88 5.81 2.72
N HIS A 286 15.01 6.48 1.56
CA HIS A 286 14.16 7.63 1.19
C HIS A 286 12.87 7.26 0.46
N ARG A 287 12.56 5.97 0.35
CA ARG A 287 11.33 5.51 -0.31
C ARG A 287 10.11 5.86 0.52
N GLN A 288 9.05 6.29 -0.15
CA GLN A 288 7.78 6.69 0.45
C GLN A 288 6.73 5.61 0.20
N PRO A 289 5.99 5.16 1.23
CA PRO A 289 4.90 4.22 1.04
C PRO A 289 3.80 4.85 0.18
N VAL A 290 3.05 4.03 -0.53
CA VAL A 290 1.86 4.43 -1.28
C VAL A 290 0.62 3.84 -0.60
N TYR A 291 -0.42 4.64 -0.46
CA TYR A 291 -1.66 4.19 0.19
C TYR A 291 -2.84 5.08 -0.15
N ALA A 292 -4.04 4.50 -0.04
CA ALA A 292 -5.31 5.21 0.02
C ALA A 292 -6.09 4.66 1.23
N LEU A 293 -6.11 5.42 2.32
CA LEU A 293 -6.70 5.03 3.60
C LEU A 293 -7.87 5.93 3.96
N TYR A 294 -8.92 5.33 4.47
CA TYR A 294 -10.16 5.97 4.87
C TYR A 294 -10.40 5.69 6.35
N LEU A 295 -10.72 6.75 7.09
CA LEU A 295 -11.06 6.70 8.51
C LEU A 295 -12.48 7.19 8.67
N ASP A 296 -13.34 6.35 9.23
CA ASP A 296 -14.68 6.75 9.65
C ASP A 296 -14.71 6.75 11.18
N MET A 297 -15.10 7.89 11.73
CA MET A 297 -15.14 8.11 13.16
C MET A 297 -16.24 9.12 13.53
N ASP A 298 -16.60 9.16 14.80
CA ASP A 298 -17.57 10.12 15.34
C ASP A 298 -17.12 11.56 15.01
N PRO A 299 -17.93 12.37 14.29
CA PRO A 299 -17.60 13.75 13.96
C PRO A 299 -17.26 14.63 15.16
N THR A 300 -17.85 14.37 16.34
CA THR A 300 -17.58 15.13 17.57
C THR A 300 -16.18 14.91 18.15
N ARG A 301 -15.45 13.91 17.66
CA ARG A 301 -14.07 13.57 18.07
C ARG A 301 -13.00 14.19 17.17
N VAL A 302 -13.39 14.89 16.13
CA VAL A 302 -12.47 15.52 15.17
C VAL A 302 -12.89 16.95 14.87
N ASP A 303 -11.98 17.90 15.11
CA ASP A 303 -12.18 19.31 14.71
C ASP A 303 -11.61 19.52 13.31
N VAL A 304 -12.47 19.86 12.37
CA VAL A 304 -12.14 20.13 10.97
C VAL A 304 -11.93 21.62 10.69
N ASN A 305 -12.22 22.50 11.66
CA ASN A 305 -12.14 23.95 11.51
C ASN A 305 -10.77 24.53 11.95
N VAL A 306 -9.68 23.83 11.65
CA VAL A 306 -8.32 24.20 12.05
C VAL A 306 -7.63 25.11 11.03
N HIS A 307 -7.85 24.87 9.73
CA HIS A 307 -7.18 25.58 8.64
C HIS A 307 -8.20 26.01 7.56
N PRO A 308 -8.00 27.18 6.89
CA PRO A 308 -8.90 27.64 5.83
C PRO A 308 -9.13 26.60 4.73
N THR A 309 -8.08 25.86 4.35
CA THR A 309 -8.16 24.81 3.32
C THR A 309 -8.76 23.50 3.82
N LYS A 310 -9.07 23.37 5.10
CA LYS A 310 -9.71 22.19 5.74
C LYS A 310 -8.95 20.86 5.54
N ILE A 311 -7.64 20.93 5.24
CA ILE A 311 -6.81 19.72 5.02
C ILE A 311 -6.08 19.26 6.27
N GLU A 312 -6.00 20.08 7.32
CA GLU A 312 -5.46 19.74 8.63
C GLU A 312 -6.60 19.56 9.63
N LEU A 313 -6.46 18.58 10.50
CA LEU A 313 -7.46 18.23 11.50
C LEU A 313 -6.85 18.31 12.90
N ARG A 314 -7.71 18.39 13.91
CA ARG A 314 -7.34 18.12 15.31
C ARG A 314 -8.20 16.98 15.84
N PHE A 315 -7.54 15.91 16.26
CA PHE A 315 -8.19 14.78 16.90
C PHE A 315 -8.26 15.02 18.40
N ARG A 316 -9.40 14.70 19.01
CA ARG A 316 -9.56 14.76 20.47
C ARG A 316 -8.59 13.77 21.15
N ASP A 317 -8.39 12.60 20.56
CA ASP A 317 -7.41 11.60 20.97
C ASP A 317 -6.50 11.22 19.79
N SER A 318 -5.46 12.00 19.58
CA SER A 318 -4.49 11.77 18.50
C SER A 318 -3.71 10.47 18.68
N ARG A 319 -3.53 10.00 19.93
CA ARG A 319 -2.79 8.76 20.22
C ARG A 319 -3.59 7.53 19.82
N GLU A 320 -4.88 7.51 20.13
CA GLU A 320 -5.79 6.42 19.71
C GLU A 320 -5.83 6.30 18.19
N VAL A 321 -6.02 7.44 17.48
CA VAL A 321 -6.06 7.48 16.02
C VAL A 321 -4.75 7.02 15.41
N HIS A 322 -3.62 7.50 15.93
CA HIS A 322 -2.29 7.06 15.49
C HIS A 322 -2.12 5.54 15.63
N GLN A 323 -2.45 4.98 16.80
CA GLN A 323 -2.33 3.54 17.05
C GLN A 323 -3.26 2.72 16.15
N ALA A 324 -4.50 3.17 15.93
CA ALA A 324 -5.46 2.48 15.09
C ALA A 324 -4.98 2.41 13.62
N VAL A 325 -4.53 3.53 13.04
CA VAL A 325 -4.01 3.57 11.68
C VAL A 325 -2.75 2.72 11.54
N ARG A 326 -1.81 2.85 12.49
CA ARG A 326 -0.60 2.04 12.50
C ARG A 326 -0.93 0.54 12.51
N ARG A 327 -1.75 0.08 13.47
CA ARG A 327 -2.17 -1.32 13.59
C ARG A 327 -2.92 -1.82 12.35
N ALA A 328 -3.81 -0.99 11.79
CA ALA A 328 -4.55 -1.34 10.58
C ALA A 328 -3.63 -1.67 9.41
N VAL A 329 -2.63 -0.81 9.16
CA VAL A 329 -1.66 -1.00 8.08
C VAL A 329 -0.69 -2.15 8.41
N GLU A 330 -0.19 -2.24 9.65
CA GLU A 330 0.68 -3.32 10.10
C GLU A 330 0.02 -4.70 9.93
N SER A 331 -1.24 -4.82 10.37
CA SER A 331 -2.00 -6.07 10.25
C SER A 331 -2.23 -6.46 8.79
N ALA A 332 -2.53 -5.49 7.92
CA ALA A 332 -2.72 -5.74 6.49
C ALA A 332 -1.41 -6.20 5.82
N LEU A 333 -0.29 -5.56 6.15
CA LEU A 333 1.03 -5.93 5.62
C LEU A 333 1.60 -7.22 6.23
N ALA A 334 1.10 -7.66 7.39
CA ALA A 334 1.54 -8.89 8.05
C ALA A 334 1.07 -10.15 7.31
N ILE A 335 -0.02 -10.08 6.54
CA ILE A 335 -0.57 -11.23 5.82
C ILE A 335 0.37 -11.60 4.67
N PRO A 336 0.93 -12.84 4.65
CA PRO A 336 1.77 -13.29 3.54
C PRO A 336 0.99 -13.25 2.22
N ARG A 337 1.59 -12.67 1.17
CA ARG A 337 0.97 -12.57 -0.17
C ARG A 337 0.61 -13.92 -0.76
N ALA A 338 1.39 -14.93 -0.43
CA ALA A 338 1.11 -16.30 -0.80
C ALA A 338 -0.32 -16.74 -0.41
N ASN A 339 -0.81 -16.31 0.76
CA ASN A 339 -2.15 -16.63 1.25
C ASN A 339 -3.25 -15.76 0.62
N SER A 340 -2.91 -14.53 0.17
CA SER A 340 -3.88 -13.61 -0.45
C SER A 340 -4.33 -14.09 -1.84
N ALA A 341 -3.47 -14.78 -2.59
CA ALA A 341 -3.79 -15.31 -3.91
C ALA A 341 -4.84 -16.45 -3.87
N VAL A 342 -4.92 -17.18 -2.75
CA VAL A 342 -5.87 -18.29 -2.57
C VAL A 342 -7.31 -17.81 -2.31
N VAL A 343 -7.46 -16.62 -1.71
CA VAL A 343 -8.78 -16.07 -1.37
C VAL A 343 -9.51 -15.52 -2.61
N HIS A 344 -8.79 -15.09 -3.66
CA HIS A 344 -9.42 -14.62 -4.88
C HIS A 344 -10.00 -15.73 -5.76
N ASP A 345 -9.42 -16.95 -5.73
CA ASP A 345 -9.95 -18.09 -6.49
C ASP A 345 -11.19 -18.74 -5.84
N SER A 346 -11.42 -18.52 -4.53
CA SER A 346 -12.55 -19.13 -3.82
C SER A 346 -13.84 -18.30 -3.81
N VAL A 347 -13.81 -17.02 -4.26
CA VAL A 347 -14.99 -16.14 -4.31
C VAL A 347 -15.62 -16.09 -5.72
N SER A 348 -14.97 -16.65 -6.74
CA SER A 348 -15.44 -16.60 -8.13
C SER A 348 -16.45 -17.70 -8.52
N ASP A 349 -16.80 -18.62 -7.61
CA ASP A 349 -17.61 -19.80 -7.98
C ASP A 349 -19.00 -19.85 -7.31
N SER A 350 -19.61 -18.72 -7.02
CA SER A 350 -21.03 -18.69 -6.67
C SER A 350 -21.75 -17.50 -7.30
N SER A 351 -22.38 -17.83 -8.43
CA SER A 351 -23.55 -17.24 -9.09
C SER A 351 -23.27 -16.60 -10.44
N GLN A 352 -23.62 -17.30 -11.49
CA GLN A 352 -24.66 -16.95 -12.46
C GLN A 352 -24.58 -17.86 -13.68
N ALA A 353 -25.59 -18.66 -13.84
CA ALA A 353 -25.95 -19.28 -15.10
C ALA A 353 -26.22 -18.16 -16.13
N ALA A 354 -25.18 -17.79 -16.89
CA ALA A 354 -25.32 -16.99 -18.09
C ALA A 354 -25.31 -17.95 -19.29
N THR A 355 -26.41 -17.94 -20.01
CA THR A 355 -26.69 -18.61 -21.27
C THR A 355 -25.47 -18.69 -22.17
N ALA A 356 -25.00 -19.91 -22.35
CA ALA A 356 -23.87 -20.21 -23.22
C ALA A 356 -24.22 -19.93 -24.68
N TRP A 357 -23.53 -19.00 -25.28
CA TRP A 357 -23.37 -18.91 -26.73
C TRP A 357 -22.50 -20.10 -27.17
N LYS A 358 -23.14 -21.08 -27.83
CA LYS A 358 -22.44 -22.18 -28.49
C LYS A 358 -21.72 -21.62 -29.70
N ALA A 359 -20.40 -21.51 -29.61
CA ALA A 359 -19.54 -21.36 -30.79
C ALA A 359 -19.56 -22.70 -31.57
N PRO A 360 -19.59 -22.68 -32.91
CA PRO A 360 -19.58 -23.91 -33.70
C PRO A 360 -18.23 -24.63 -33.50
N ALA A 361 -18.34 -25.89 -33.08
CA ALA A 361 -17.18 -26.77 -32.93
C ALA A 361 -16.59 -27.08 -34.31
N TRP A 362 -15.40 -26.58 -34.56
CA TRP A 362 -14.56 -27.06 -35.62
C TRP A 362 -13.98 -28.41 -35.18
N GLN A 363 -14.51 -29.50 -35.72
CA GLN A 363 -13.94 -30.82 -35.57
C GLN A 363 -12.68 -30.89 -36.44
N GLN A 364 -11.51 -30.83 -35.82
CA GLN A 364 -10.29 -31.26 -36.47
C GLN A 364 -10.28 -32.80 -36.46
N ALA A 365 -10.32 -33.40 -37.64
CA ALA A 365 -10.10 -34.82 -37.83
C ALA A 365 -8.67 -35.15 -37.34
N PRO A 366 -8.47 -36.23 -36.56
CA PRO A 366 -7.13 -36.65 -36.19
C PRO A 366 -6.44 -37.22 -37.43
N MET A 367 -5.37 -36.56 -37.86
CA MET A 367 -4.45 -37.07 -38.85
C MET A 367 -3.63 -38.17 -38.19
N ALA A 368 -3.90 -39.42 -38.52
CA ALA A 368 -3.12 -40.56 -38.09
C ALA A 368 -1.73 -40.52 -38.71
N LEU A 369 -0.77 -39.98 -37.99
CA LEU A 369 0.65 -40.20 -38.30
C LEU A 369 0.99 -41.60 -37.74
N GLN A 370 1.19 -42.56 -38.67
CA GLN A 370 1.85 -43.82 -38.35
C GLN A 370 3.28 -43.50 -37.93
N GLY A 371 3.51 -43.42 -36.63
CA GLY A 371 4.82 -43.28 -36.02
C GLY A 371 5.48 -44.65 -35.94
N GLU A 372 6.54 -44.85 -36.68
CA GLU A 372 7.50 -45.90 -36.40
C GLU A 372 8.05 -45.75 -34.97
N SER A 373 8.07 -46.85 -34.24
CA SER A 373 8.59 -46.89 -32.89
C SER A 373 10.10 -46.67 -32.88
N ILE A 374 10.53 -45.55 -32.34
CA ILE A 374 11.96 -45.30 -32.10
C ILE A 374 12.38 -46.13 -30.87
N GLN A 375 12.85 -47.33 -31.11
CA GLN A 375 13.47 -48.20 -30.06
C GLN A 375 14.98 -47.99 -29.89
N ASP A 376 15.57 -46.93 -30.44
CA ASP A 376 17.02 -46.79 -30.53
C ASP A 376 17.64 -45.53 -29.96
N LEU A 377 16.99 -44.89 -28.97
CA LEU A 377 17.63 -43.79 -28.21
C LEU A 377 18.60 -44.22 -27.12
N GLY A 378 18.67 -45.53 -26.83
CA GLY A 378 19.61 -46.09 -25.83
C GLY A 378 21.06 -46.20 -26.32
N GLN A 379 21.31 -46.16 -27.66
CA GLN A 379 22.66 -46.36 -28.20
C GLN A 379 23.49 -45.07 -28.32
N LEU A 380 22.89 -43.89 -28.17
CA LEU A 380 23.59 -42.62 -28.28
C LEU A 380 24.36 -42.19 -27.02
N TRP A 381 24.26 -42.94 -25.91
CA TRP A 381 24.90 -42.59 -24.64
C TRP A 381 25.94 -43.61 -24.18
N GLN A 382 26.36 -44.59 -25.03
CA GLN A 382 27.54 -45.40 -24.73
C GLN A 382 28.81 -44.68 -25.15
N LYS A 383 29.38 -43.99 -24.18
CA LYS A 383 30.72 -43.40 -24.31
C LYS A 383 31.76 -44.46 -24.08
N SER A 384 32.54 -44.71 -25.13
CA SER A 384 33.74 -45.52 -25.15
C SER A 384 34.68 -45.18 -24.00
N SER A 385 35.03 -46.19 -23.23
CA SER A 385 36.31 -46.20 -22.48
C SER A 385 36.87 -47.60 -22.52
N ASN A 386 37.61 -47.84 -23.59
CA ASN A 386 38.68 -48.86 -23.61
C ASN A 386 39.89 -48.27 -22.90
N LEU A 387 40.32 -48.92 -21.85
CA LEU A 387 41.71 -49.04 -21.49
C LEU A 387 41.85 -50.26 -20.58
N SER A 388 42.53 -51.22 -21.18
CA SER A 388 42.92 -52.53 -20.66
C SER A 388 44.04 -52.48 -19.64
N LEU A 389 44.09 -53.51 -18.83
CA LEU A 389 45.19 -54.41 -18.44
C LEU A 389 45.48 -54.44 -16.92
N PRO A 390 46.08 -55.60 -16.42
CA PRO A 390 45.65 -56.96 -16.46
C PRO A 390 45.74 -57.71 -15.09
N THR A 391 45.05 -58.89 -15.03
CA THR A 391 45.46 -60.20 -14.51
C THR A 391 46.02 -60.30 -13.07
N THR A 392 45.47 -61.14 -12.24
CA THR A 392 45.79 -62.50 -11.89
C THR A 392 44.90 -63.00 -10.78
N ALA A 393 44.26 -64.08 -11.05
CA ALA A 393 44.45 -65.45 -10.56
C ALA A 393 43.75 -65.76 -9.22
N ASP A 394 42.88 -66.68 -9.35
CA ASP A 394 42.73 -68.01 -8.81
C ASP A 394 42.04 -68.20 -7.44
N ILE A 395 41.19 -69.07 -7.49
CA ILE A 395 40.93 -70.39 -6.87
C ILE A 395 39.59 -70.47 -6.17
N SER A 396 38.76 -71.23 -6.81
CA SER A 396 38.11 -72.52 -6.56
C SER A 396 37.15 -72.65 -5.41
N GLU A 397 36.00 -73.18 -5.84
CA GLU A 397 35.32 -74.39 -5.42
C GLU A 397 34.70 -74.35 -4.02
N LEU A 398 33.51 -74.77 -3.78
CA LEU A 398 32.89 -76.09 -3.94
C LEU A 398 31.41 -76.07 -3.44
N HIS A 399 30.62 -76.72 -4.20
CA HIS A 399 29.54 -77.64 -3.84
C HIS A 399 28.30 -77.19 -3.06
N ASN A 400 27.18 -77.28 -3.70
CA ASN A 400 26.30 -78.45 -3.91
C ASN A 400 25.22 -78.63 -2.84
N SER A 401 24.08 -78.77 -3.30
CA SER A 401 22.98 -79.72 -3.23
C SER A 401 21.66 -79.09 -2.79
N SER A 402 20.75 -79.03 -3.67
CA SER A 402 19.74 -79.95 -4.16
C SER A 402 18.45 -80.00 -3.34
N GLN A 403 17.40 -80.04 -4.12
CA GLN A 403 16.03 -80.49 -3.86
C GLN A 403 15.11 -79.58 -3.10
N GLY A 404 13.96 -79.22 -3.54
CA GLY A 404 13.05 -79.73 -4.53
C GLY A 404 11.66 -79.29 -4.15
N VAL A 405 10.84 -79.19 -5.15
CA VAL A 405 9.40 -79.45 -5.14
C VAL A 405 8.42 -78.30 -4.82
N THR A 406 7.69 -78.04 -5.88
CA THR A 406 6.26 -77.81 -6.14
C THR A 406 5.70 -76.42 -6.09
N ASN A 407 5.29 -76.06 -7.31
CA ASN A 407 4.13 -75.26 -7.77
C ASN A 407 3.19 -74.70 -6.71
N ALA A 408 3.07 -73.37 -6.76
CA ALA A 408 1.77 -72.70 -6.70
C ALA A 408 1.88 -71.38 -7.42
N THR A 409 1.24 -71.30 -8.56
CA THR A 409 0.93 -70.10 -9.33
C THR A 409 0.12 -69.14 -8.47
N ALA A 410 0.73 -67.99 -8.07
CA ALA A 410 -0.01 -66.80 -7.65
C ALA A 410 0.49 -65.65 -8.48
N LYS A 411 -0.31 -65.24 -9.43
CA LYS A 411 -0.19 -63.96 -10.12
C LYS A 411 -0.28 -62.85 -9.07
N THR A 412 0.84 -62.31 -8.70
CA THR A 412 0.85 -61.04 -8.00
C THR A 412 0.86 -59.93 -9.07
N GLU A 413 -0.31 -59.40 -9.31
CA GLU A 413 -0.43 -58.09 -10.00
C GLU A 413 0.33 -57.10 -9.16
N VAL A 414 1.42 -56.61 -9.73
CA VAL A 414 2.10 -55.40 -9.21
C VAL A 414 1.17 -54.22 -9.53
N ASN A 415 0.27 -53.97 -8.59
CA ASN A 415 -0.45 -52.71 -8.54
C ASN A 415 0.58 -51.62 -8.26
N ASN A 416 1.04 -50.95 -9.31
CA ASN A 416 1.58 -49.62 -9.23
C ASN A 416 0.43 -48.67 -8.84
N ALA A 417 0.01 -48.74 -7.60
CA ALA A 417 -0.75 -47.70 -6.99
C ALA A 417 0.22 -46.54 -6.73
N ALA A 418 0.39 -45.70 -7.74
CA ALA A 418 0.70 -44.31 -7.51
C ALA A 418 -0.44 -43.81 -6.62
N THR A 419 -0.20 -43.79 -5.32
CA THR A 419 -1.04 -43.12 -4.34
C THR A 419 -1.02 -41.64 -4.69
N HIS A 420 -1.92 -41.23 -5.58
CA HIS A 420 -2.43 -39.88 -5.60
C HIS A 420 -3.14 -39.71 -4.25
N LEU A 421 -2.39 -39.27 -3.25
CA LEU A 421 -2.95 -38.60 -2.11
C LEU A 421 -3.44 -37.25 -2.63
N ASP A 422 -4.68 -37.25 -3.10
CA ASP A 422 -5.50 -36.06 -3.27
C ASP A 422 -5.83 -35.49 -1.88
N THR A 423 -4.82 -34.95 -1.22
CA THR A 423 -5.03 -33.97 -0.17
C THR A 423 -4.97 -32.64 -0.86
N SER A 424 -6.11 -32.01 -1.01
CA SER A 424 -6.29 -30.64 -1.50
C SER A 424 -5.71 -29.61 -0.51
N GLU A 425 -4.50 -29.81 -0.06
CA GLU A 425 -3.73 -28.76 0.61
C GLU A 425 -3.20 -27.82 -0.47
N SER A 426 -3.88 -26.70 -0.61
CA SER A 426 -3.41 -25.58 -1.42
C SER A 426 -2.15 -25.01 -0.77
N TRP A 427 -0.99 -25.35 -1.30
CA TRP A 427 0.28 -24.75 -0.88
C TRP A 427 0.57 -23.50 -1.72
N PRO A 428 0.42 -22.30 -1.16
CA PRO A 428 0.57 -21.05 -1.90
C PRO A 428 1.92 -20.88 -2.58
N LEU A 429 3.03 -21.22 -1.88
CA LEU A 429 4.38 -21.19 -2.44
C LEU A 429 4.75 -22.48 -3.18
N GLY A 430 3.83 -23.47 -3.24
CA GLY A 430 4.00 -24.69 -4.00
C GLY A 430 4.97 -25.69 -3.36
N ARG A 431 5.49 -26.59 -4.20
CA ARG A 431 6.48 -27.61 -3.84
C ARG A 431 7.85 -27.25 -4.35
N ALA A 432 8.86 -27.43 -3.52
CA ALA A 432 10.26 -27.26 -3.91
C ALA A 432 10.66 -28.29 -4.96
N LEU A 433 11.25 -27.82 -6.05
CA LEU A 433 11.77 -28.62 -7.15
C LEU A 433 13.28 -28.79 -7.04
N ALA A 434 14.00 -27.71 -6.79
CA ALA A 434 15.45 -27.69 -6.77
C ALA A 434 16.01 -26.47 -6.02
N GLN A 435 17.27 -26.55 -5.65
CA GLN A 435 18.05 -25.43 -5.14
C GLN A 435 19.05 -24.95 -6.21
N LEU A 436 19.06 -23.65 -6.49
CA LEU A 436 19.98 -23.04 -7.44
C LEU A 436 21.16 -22.40 -6.67
N GLN A 437 22.37 -22.90 -6.93
CA GLN A 437 23.64 -22.42 -6.36
C GLN A 437 23.67 -22.25 -4.84
N GLY A 438 22.82 -22.98 -4.09
CA GLY A 438 22.77 -22.82 -2.64
C GLY A 438 22.20 -21.49 -2.15
N ILE A 439 21.57 -20.71 -3.04
CA ILE A 439 21.04 -19.38 -2.74
C ILE A 439 19.51 -19.36 -2.93
N TYR A 440 19.01 -19.88 -4.05
CA TYR A 440 17.60 -19.81 -4.39
C TYR A 440 16.95 -21.18 -4.35
N ILE A 441 15.69 -21.22 -3.87
CA ILE A 441 14.80 -22.37 -4.00
C ILE A 441 13.89 -22.11 -5.21
N LEU A 442 13.81 -23.10 -6.10
CA LEU A 442 12.84 -23.16 -7.18
C LEU A 442 11.68 -24.01 -6.70
N ALA A 443 10.48 -23.50 -6.73
CA ALA A 443 9.26 -24.24 -6.38
C ALA A 443 8.19 -24.05 -7.45
N GLU A 444 7.26 -24.98 -7.54
CA GLU A 444 6.14 -24.96 -8.48
C GLU A 444 4.82 -24.90 -7.73
N ASN A 445 3.95 -23.98 -8.13
CA ASN A 445 2.56 -23.90 -7.68
C ASN A 445 1.60 -23.93 -8.89
N LYS A 446 0.30 -23.82 -8.65
CA LYS A 446 -0.73 -23.82 -9.71
C LYS A 446 -0.58 -22.66 -10.72
N GLN A 447 0.10 -21.57 -10.35
CA GLN A 447 0.27 -20.38 -11.18
C GLN A 447 1.56 -20.39 -12.00
N GLY A 448 2.52 -21.26 -11.67
CA GLY A 448 3.80 -21.37 -12.37
C GLY A 448 4.98 -21.58 -11.43
N LEU A 449 6.11 -20.92 -11.73
CA LEU A 449 7.36 -21.03 -10.99
C LEU A 449 7.46 -19.99 -9.88
N VAL A 450 7.80 -20.44 -8.68
CA VAL A 450 8.14 -19.60 -7.52
C VAL A 450 9.65 -19.66 -7.31
N LEU A 451 10.28 -18.49 -7.22
CA LEU A 451 11.69 -18.32 -6.92
C LEU A 451 11.83 -17.69 -5.53
N VAL A 452 12.52 -18.37 -4.61
CA VAL A 452 12.69 -17.92 -3.21
C VAL A 452 14.17 -17.71 -2.91
N ASP A 453 14.51 -16.54 -2.35
CA ASP A 453 15.82 -16.31 -1.71
C ASP A 453 15.79 -16.95 -0.32
N MET A 454 16.45 -18.10 -0.18
CA MET A 454 16.38 -18.88 1.06
C MET A 454 17.04 -18.18 2.26
N HIS A 455 18.07 -17.37 2.01
CA HIS A 455 18.78 -16.63 3.08
C HIS A 455 17.86 -15.51 3.61
N ALA A 456 17.35 -14.69 2.71
CA ALA A 456 16.44 -13.59 3.04
C ALA A 456 15.15 -14.09 3.71
N ALA A 457 14.60 -15.21 3.25
CA ALA A 457 13.42 -15.83 3.82
C ALA A 457 13.69 -16.35 5.26
N HIS A 458 14.79 -17.06 5.47
CA HIS A 458 15.13 -17.60 6.78
C HIS A 458 15.48 -16.49 7.78
N GLU A 459 16.21 -15.46 7.35
CA GLU A 459 16.50 -14.26 8.14
C GLU A 459 15.21 -13.60 8.65
N ARG A 460 14.21 -13.44 7.77
CA ARG A 460 12.93 -12.86 8.15
C ARG A 460 12.15 -13.75 9.13
N ILE A 461 12.12 -15.04 8.92
CA ILE A 461 11.46 -15.98 9.84
C ILE A 461 12.08 -15.89 11.24
N VAL A 462 13.41 -15.89 11.34
CA VAL A 462 14.13 -15.76 12.62
C VAL A 462 13.82 -14.41 13.28
N TYR A 463 13.81 -13.34 12.50
CA TYR A 463 13.47 -11.99 13.00
C TYR A 463 12.06 -11.94 13.62
N GLU A 464 11.05 -12.45 12.92
CA GLU A 464 9.67 -12.44 13.43
C GLU A 464 9.52 -13.33 14.68
N GLN A 465 10.23 -14.46 14.74
CA GLN A 465 10.26 -15.31 15.93
C GLN A 465 10.87 -14.59 17.13
N LEU A 466 12.02 -13.92 16.94
CA LEU A 466 12.67 -13.14 17.99
C LEU A 466 11.78 -11.98 18.46
N LYS A 467 11.12 -11.29 17.53
CA LYS A 467 10.21 -10.19 17.83
C LYS A 467 9.02 -10.65 18.67
N LEU A 468 8.38 -11.74 18.30
CA LEU A 468 7.27 -12.33 19.06
C LEU A 468 7.69 -12.75 20.48
N GLN A 469 8.89 -13.33 20.63
CA GLN A 469 9.43 -13.73 21.93
C GLN A 469 9.77 -12.52 22.80
N LEU A 470 10.30 -11.45 22.22
CA LEU A 470 10.60 -10.21 22.92
C LEU A 470 9.32 -9.50 23.40
N ASP A 471 8.31 -9.40 22.51
CA ASP A 471 7.02 -8.79 22.85
C ASP A 471 6.29 -9.56 23.97
N ALA A 472 6.49 -10.88 24.03
CA ALA A 472 5.95 -11.73 25.08
C ALA A 472 6.82 -11.76 26.35
N HIS A 473 7.92 -11.02 26.42
CA HIS A 473 8.93 -11.09 27.49
C HIS A 473 9.40 -12.53 27.80
N GLN A 474 9.52 -13.35 26.75
CA GLN A 474 9.82 -14.80 26.83
C GLN A 474 11.02 -15.19 25.96
N LEU A 475 11.97 -14.29 25.73
CA LEU A 475 13.22 -14.66 25.08
C LEU A 475 13.97 -15.66 25.99
N SER A 476 13.81 -16.95 25.67
CA SER A 476 14.51 -18.00 26.39
C SER A 476 15.97 -18.03 25.95
N SER A 477 16.89 -17.90 26.91
CA SER A 477 18.31 -18.05 26.67
C SER A 477 18.75 -19.49 26.89
N GLN A 478 19.71 -19.94 26.08
CA GLN A 478 20.38 -21.22 26.24
C GLN A 478 21.79 -20.99 26.77
N PRO A 479 22.11 -21.49 27.98
CA PRO A 479 23.47 -21.42 28.51
C PRO A 479 24.43 -22.26 27.66
N LEU A 480 25.61 -21.72 27.41
CA LEU A 480 26.67 -22.41 26.72
C LEU A 480 27.38 -23.35 27.68
N LEU A 481 27.60 -24.60 27.28
CA LEU A 481 28.29 -25.59 28.08
C LEU A 481 29.72 -25.12 28.42
N ILE A 482 30.38 -24.45 27.48
CA ILE A 482 31.66 -23.78 27.65
C ILE A 482 31.47 -22.32 27.23
N PRO A 483 31.67 -21.34 28.15
CA PRO A 483 31.59 -19.94 27.79
C PRO A 483 32.54 -19.57 26.65
N ALA A 484 32.04 -18.87 25.65
CA ALA A 484 32.84 -18.42 24.52
C ALA A 484 33.54 -17.11 24.87
N THR A 485 34.88 -17.13 24.93
CA THR A 485 35.68 -15.98 25.35
C THR A 485 36.30 -15.26 24.16
N PHE A 486 36.39 -13.92 24.24
CA PHE A 486 37.04 -13.11 23.22
C PHE A 486 37.74 -11.88 23.83
N PRO A 487 38.86 -11.43 23.22
CA PRO A 487 39.51 -10.20 23.63
C PRO A 487 38.58 -9.00 23.29
N ALA A 488 38.38 -8.13 24.26
CA ALA A 488 37.47 -6.98 24.14
C ALA A 488 38.21 -5.66 24.30
N THR A 489 37.75 -4.65 23.58
CA THR A 489 38.22 -3.27 23.72
C THR A 489 37.63 -2.64 24.99
N GLU A 490 38.24 -1.57 25.49
CA GLU A 490 37.69 -0.82 26.65
C GLU A 490 36.26 -0.32 26.38
N GLN A 491 35.98 0.01 25.13
CA GLN A 491 34.64 0.48 24.71
C GLN A 491 33.61 -0.65 24.74
N GLU A 492 33.92 -1.85 24.24
CA GLU A 492 33.04 -3.03 24.32
C GLU A 492 32.75 -3.41 25.77
N ILE A 493 33.74 -3.30 26.66
CA ILE A 493 33.60 -3.57 28.10
C ILE A 493 32.65 -2.54 28.75
N ALA A 494 32.86 -1.25 28.46
CA ALA A 494 32.01 -0.18 28.97
C ALA A 494 30.56 -0.32 28.48
N THR A 495 30.39 -0.66 27.18
CA THR A 495 29.05 -0.90 26.58
C THR A 495 28.35 -2.09 27.23
N THR A 496 29.08 -3.19 27.49
CA THR A 496 28.53 -4.38 28.18
C THR A 496 28.04 -4.02 29.58
N GLN A 497 28.85 -3.28 30.35
CA GLN A 497 28.47 -2.87 31.71
C GLN A 497 27.27 -1.88 31.74
N SER A 498 27.22 -0.96 30.78
CA SER A 498 26.14 0.05 30.71
C SER A 498 24.81 -0.53 30.22
N ASN A 499 24.83 -1.64 29.47
CA ASN A 499 23.67 -2.23 28.83
C ASN A 499 23.41 -3.69 29.27
N GLU A 500 23.84 -4.07 30.48
CA GLU A 500 23.71 -5.44 30.98
C GLU A 500 22.25 -5.92 30.97
N GLN A 501 21.30 -5.08 31.40
CA GLN A 501 19.89 -5.44 31.40
C GLN A 501 19.33 -5.62 30.00
N VAL A 502 19.71 -4.77 29.06
CA VAL A 502 19.28 -4.88 27.66
C VAL A 502 19.80 -6.17 27.01
N LEU A 503 21.03 -6.54 27.29
CA LEU A 503 21.61 -7.81 26.82
C LEU A 503 20.86 -9.02 27.40
N LEU A 504 20.51 -8.98 28.69
CA LEU A 504 19.73 -10.03 29.34
C LEU A 504 18.31 -10.13 28.76
N ASP A 505 17.64 -9.00 28.51
CA ASP A 505 16.33 -8.94 27.88
C ASP A 505 16.35 -9.51 26.46
N LEU A 506 17.48 -9.37 25.75
CA LEU A 506 17.75 -9.98 24.45
C LEU A 506 18.18 -11.46 24.53
N GLY A 507 18.22 -12.04 25.73
CA GLY A 507 18.62 -13.43 25.96
C GLY A 507 20.11 -13.69 25.78
N ILE A 508 20.96 -12.65 25.81
CA ILE A 508 22.42 -12.74 25.68
C ILE A 508 23.05 -12.42 27.03
N GLU A 509 23.77 -13.38 27.61
CA GLU A 509 24.53 -13.17 28.86
C GLU A 509 26.01 -13.00 28.53
N VAL A 510 26.55 -11.80 28.74
CA VAL A 510 27.94 -11.47 28.58
C VAL A 510 28.51 -11.00 29.91
N SER A 511 29.62 -11.56 30.32
CA SER A 511 30.30 -11.18 31.59
C SER A 511 31.77 -10.86 31.36
N LEU A 512 32.30 -10.00 32.21
CA LEU A 512 33.72 -9.68 32.24
C LEU A 512 34.48 -10.86 32.87
N LEU A 513 35.40 -11.46 32.14
CA LEU A 513 36.26 -12.55 32.65
C LEU A 513 37.59 -12.01 33.16
N THR A 514 38.21 -11.09 32.44
CA THR A 514 39.42 -10.36 32.82
C THR A 514 39.32 -8.92 32.37
N ALA A 515 40.28 -8.06 32.80
CA ALA A 515 40.29 -6.64 32.43
C ALA A 515 40.23 -6.36 30.89
N LYS A 516 40.52 -7.36 30.04
CA LYS A 516 40.53 -7.25 28.57
C LYS A 516 39.80 -8.39 27.87
N THR A 517 39.00 -9.18 28.57
CA THR A 517 38.36 -10.36 28.00
C THR A 517 36.89 -10.44 28.46
N LEU A 518 35.98 -10.54 27.51
CA LEU A 518 34.56 -10.84 27.74
C LEU A 518 34.30 -12.32 27.51
N ALA A 519 33.30 -12.85 28.21
CA ALA A 519 32.80 -14.22 28.07
C ALA A 519 31.31 -14.22 27.81
N VAL A 520 30.87 -14.82 26.70
CA VAL A 520 29.45 -15.09 26.40
C VAL A 520 29.09 -16.37 27.11
N ARG A 521 28.11 -16.31 28.03
CA ARG A 521 27.63 -17.43 28.84
C ARG A 521 26.36 -18.05 28.33
N ALA A 522 25.46 -17.22 27.73
CA ALA A 522 24.23 -17.68 27.17
C ALA A 522 23.86 -16.89 25.91
N VAL A 523 23.13 -17.52 25.02
CA VAL A 523 22.58 -16.93 23.79
C VAL A 523 21.11 -17.32 23.63
N PRO A 524 20.29 -16.55 22.87
CA PRO A 524 18.93 -16.93 22.59
C PRO A 524 18.84 -18.34 21.99
N THR A 525 17.89 -19.15 22.43
CA THR A 525 17.70 -20.54 21.98
C THR A 525 17.56 -20.65 20.46
N THR A 526 16.88 -19.67 19.84
CA THR A 526 16.72 -19.55 18.39
C THR A 526 18.03 -19.36 17.64
N LEU A 527 19.08 -18.81 18.30
CA LEU A 527 20.38 -18.48 17.73
C LEU A 527 21.51 -19.42 18.21
N SER A 528 21.18 -20.45 18.98
CA SER A 528 22.16 -21.34 19.63
C SER A 528 23.08 -22.11 18.66
N LYS A 529 22.71 -22.20 17.38
CA LYS A 529 23.51 -22.83 16.32
C LYS A 529 24.52 -21.87 15.67
N GLY A 530 24.46 -20.58 15.97
CA GLY A 530 25.34 -19.54 15.43
C GLY A 530 26.66 -19.43 16.19
N ASP A 531 27.51 -18.45 15.76
CA ASP A 531 28.73 -18.08 16.47
C ASP A 531 28.42 -17.10 17.60
N PRO A 532 28.56 -17.48 18.89
CA PRO A 532 28.19 -16.65 20.00
C PRO A 532 29.06 -15.40 20.15
N VAL A 533 30.35 -15.47 19.72
CA VAL A 533 31.27 -14.34 19.77
C VAL A 533 30.91 -13.31 18.71
N ALA A 534 30.67 -13.77 17.48
CA ALA A 534 30.25 -12.89 16.38
C ALA A 534 28.93 -12.19 16.69
N LEU A 535 27.94 -12.93 17.26
CA LEU A 535 26.66 -12.36 17.70
C LEU A 535 26.85 -11.27 18.76
N ALA A 536 27.60 -11.57 19.83
CA ALA A 536 27.83 -10.62 20.92
C ALA A 536 28.54 -9.34 20.44
N ARG A 537 29.56 -9.45 19.59
CA ARG A 537 30.25 -8.29 19.02
C ARG A 537 29.35 -7.42 18.15
N SER A 538 28.51 -8.04 17.30
CA SER A 538 27.60 -7.29 16.46
C SER A 538 26.57 -6.53 17.29
N VAL A 539 25.98 -7.17 18.31
CA VAL A 539 25.03 -6.53 19.21
C VAL A 539 25.68 -5.39 20.01
N LEU A 540 26.92 -5.59 20.52
CA LEU A 540 27.64 -4.52 21.22
C LEU A 540 27.98 -3.35 20.29
N ALA A 541 28.32 -3.60 19.02
CA ALA A 541 28.57 -2.54 18.04
C ALA A 541 27.30 -1.69 17.76
N GLU A 542 26.13 -2.32 17.66
CA GLU A 542 24.86 -1.61 17.51
C GLU A 542 24.50 -0.80 18.77
N LEU A 543 24.67 -1.38 19.96
CA LEU A 543 24.43 -0.68 21.22
C LEU A 543 25.34 0.55 21.43
N GLN A 544 26.53 0.57 20.81
CA GLN A 544 27.42 1.74 20.83
C GLN A 544 26.93 2.90 19.97
N GLN A 545 26.13 2.64 18.92
CA GLN A 545 25.65 3.64 17.98
C GLN A 545 24.36 4.32 18.44
N HIS A 546 23.62 3.71 19.36
CA HIS A 546 22.33 4.21 19.82
C HIS A 546 22.40 4.76 21.24
N ASP A 547 22.22 6.07 21.38
CA ASP A 547 21.97 6.68 22.70
C ASP A 547 20.61 6.20 23.25
N ALA A 548 20.63 5.66 24.45
CA ALA A 548 19.54 4.94 25.12
C ALA A 548 18.20 5.72 25.32
N SER A 549 18.05 6.95 24.84
CA SER A 549 16.95 7.81 25.23
C SER A 549 15.92 8.17 24.16
N THR A 550 16.15 7.94 22.87
CA THR A 550 15.27 8.57 21.86
C THR A 550 14.53 7.65 20.89
N VAL A 551 14.88 6.37 20.69
CA VAL A 551 14.13 5.49 19.76
C VAL A 551 14.21 4.03 20.20
N LEU A 552 13.64 3.72 21.37
CA LEU A 552 13.68 2.36 21.94
C LEU A 552 13.23 1.27 20.93
N GLN A 553 12.13 1.52 20.22
CA GLN A 553 11.56 0.55 19.29
C GLN A 553 12.41 0.34 18.02
N ARG A 554 13.00 1.42 17.48
CA ARG A 554 13.84 1.33 16.29
C ARG A 554 15.16 0.65 16.58
N ALA A 555 15.80 1.01 17.69
CA ALA A 555 17.02 0.36 18.16
C ALA A 555 16.78 -1.14 18.43
N GLN A 556 15.64 -1.50 19.04
CA GLN A 556 15.27 -2.91 19.23
C GLN A 556 15.11 -3.66 17.90
N ASN A 557 14.43 -3.07 16.91
CA ASN A 557 14.25 -3.68 15.60
C ASN A 557 15.59 -3.87 14.85
N GLU A 558 16.50 -2.89 14.93
CA GLU A 558 17.84 -2.97 14.33
C GLU A 558 18.69 -4.04 15.03
N LEU A 559 18.63 -4.13 16.36
CA LEU A 559 19.26 -5.21 17.13
C LEU A 559 18.72 -6.59 16.76
N LEU A 560 17.39 -6.75 16.68
CA LEU A 560 16.76 -8.01 16.28
C LEU A 560 17.13 -8.40 14.84
N ALA A 561 17.20 -7.44 13.91
CA ALA A 561 17.65 -7.68 12.54
C ALA A 561 19.09 -8.19 12.49
N THR A 562 19.99 -7.57 13.27
CA THR A 562 21.39 -8.00 13.42
C THR A 562 21.48 -9.42 14.01
N MET A 563 20.68 -9.70 15.05
CA MET A 563 20.60 -11.04 15.66
C MET A 563 20.07 -12.08 14.66
N ALA A 564 19.01 -11.76 13.91
CA ALA A 564 18.43 -12.66 12.92
C ALA A 564 19.41 -13.02 11.79
N CYS A 565 20.22 -12.08 11.36
CA CYS A 565 21.28 -12.32 10.38
C CYS A 565 22.29 -13.39 10.86
N HIS A 566 22.61 -13.41 12.16
CA HIS A 566 23.48 -14.44 12.75
C HIS A 566 22.82 -15.82 12.85
N GLY A 567 21.49 -15.88 12.96
CA GLY A 567 20.72 -17.12 13.01
C GLY A 567 20.35 -17.70 11.65
N ALA A 568 20.46 -16.89 10.59
CA ALA A 568 20.04 -17.32 9.25
C ALA A 568 20.92 -18.44 8.68
N VAL A 569 20.30 -19.28 7.85
CA VAL A 569 21.03 -20.33 7.10
C VAL A 569 22.08 -19.66 6.23
N ARG A 570 23.34 -20.01 6.41
CA ARG A 570 24.44 -19.44 5.61
C ARG A 570 24.19 -19.68 4.12
N ALA A 571 24.41 -18.67 3.30
CA ALA A 571 24.41 -18.81 1.84
C ALA A 571 25.36 -19.98 1.45
N ASN A 572 24.98 -20.75 0.41
CA ASN A 572 25.68 -21.94 -0.09
C ASN A 572 25.49 -23.24 0.73
N ARG A 573 24.62 -23.29 1.75
CA ARG A 573 24.20 -24.58 2.34
C ARG A 573 23.29 -25.31 1.35
N LYS A 574 23.60 -26.57 1.08
CA LYS A 574 22.70 -27.46 0.32
C LYS A 574 21.58 -27.93 1.25
N LEU A 575 20.34 -27.63 0.90
CA LEU A 575 19.15 -28.09 1.59
C LEU A 575 18.61 -29.35 0.90
N THR A 576 18.02 -30.27 1.67
CA THR A 576 17.22 -31.36 1.11
C THR A 576 15.88 -30.81 0.63
N VAL A 577 15.14 -31.61 -0.17
CA VAL A 577 13.79 -31.22 -0.65
C VAL A 577 12.84 -31.03 0.52
N GLU A 578 12.96 -31.83 1.57
CA GLU A 578 12.19 -31.74 2.79
C GLU A 578 12.47 -30.45 3.56
N GLU A 579 13.76 -30.08 3.71
CA GLU A 579 14.16 -28.81 4.34
C GLU A 579 13.67 -27.60 3.54
N MET A 580 13.74 -27.65 2.21
CA MET A 580 13.20 -26.59 1.33
C MET A 580 11.69 -26.44 1.50
N ASN A 581 10.95 -27.55 1.48
CA ASN A 581 9.50 -27.53 1.70
C ASN A 581 9.14 -27.05 3.12
N ALA A 582 9.90 -27.43 4.14
CA ALA A 582 9.70 -26.93 5.51
C ALA A 582 9.87 -25.39 5.57
N LEU A 583 10.88 -24.84 4.88
CA LEU A 583 11.08 -23.39 4.79
C LEU A 583 9.91 -22.70 4.09
N LEU A 584 9.41 -23.24 2.96
CA LEU A 584 8.25 -22.70 2.26
C LEU A 584 7.01 -22.69 3.16
N ARG A 585 6.73 -23.76 3.91
CA ARG A 585 5.61 -23.82 4.87
C ARG A 585 5.77 -22.80 6.01
N GLN A 586 6.99 -22.62 6.51
CA GLN A 586 7.25 -21.58 7.51
C GLN A 586 7.01 -20.18 6.96
N MET A 587 7.42 -19.89 5.72
CA MET A 587 7.15 -18.61 5.07
C MET A 587 5.64 -18.33 4.95
N GLU A 588 4.84 -19.34 4.63
CA GLU A 588 3.39 -19.18 4.45
C GLU A 588 2.66 -18.79 5.75
N VAL A 589 3.19 -19.17 6.91
CA VAL A 589 2.61 -18.85 8.22
C VAL A 589 3.29 -17.69 8.93
N THR A 590 4.50 -17.31 8.50
CA THR A 590 5.25 -16.23 9.15
C THR A 590 4.77 -14.87 8.64
N PRO A 591 4.37 -13.94 9.52
CA PRO A 591 4.02 -12.58 9.14
C PRO A 591 5.15 -11.92 8.34
N ARG A 592 4.79 -11.15 7.29
CA ARG A 592 5.74 -10.36 6.47
C ARG A 592 6.87 -11.17 5.82
N SER A 593 6.72 -12.48 5.69
CA SER A 593 7.72 -13.35 5.07
C SER A 593 8.03 -13.02 3.60
N ASP A 594 7.18 -12.22 2.97
CA ASP A 594 7.36 -11.75 1.59
C ASP A 594 8.57 -10.82 1.40
N GLN A 595 9.15 -10.35 2.50
CA GLN A 595 10.22 -9.37 2.50
C GLN A 595 11.26 -9.66 3.57
N CYS A 596 12.52 -9.44 3.22
CA CYS A 596 13.60 -9.48 4.18
C CYS A 596 13.60 -8.24 5.10
N ASN A 597 14.45 -8.25 6.13
CA ASN A 597 14.60 -7.15 7.07
C ASN A 597 15.07 -5.83 6.41
N HIS A 598 15.58 -5.89 5.18
CA HIS A 598 16.03 -4.75 4.38
C HIS A 598 15.01 -4.30 3.33
N GLY A 599 13.77 -4.83 3.36
CA GLY A 599 12.69 -4.46 2.45
C GLY A 599 12.81 -5.01 1.03
N ARG A 600 13.65 -6.02 0.80
CA ARG A 600 13.75 -6.72 -0.49
C ARG A 600 12.78 -7.89 -0.51
N PRO A 601 12.15 -8.21 -1.64
CA PRO A 601 11.28 -9.37 -1.74
C PRO A 601 12.08 -10.65 -1.46
N THR A 602 11.52 -11.54 -0.65
CA THR A 602 12.10 -12.86 -0.36
C THR A 602 11.74 -13.89 -1.40
N TRP A 603 10.67 -13.66 -2.17
CA TRP A 603 10.25 -14.54 -3.25
C TRP A 603 9.59 -13.79 -4.41
N ARG A 604 9.54 -14.42 -5.59
CA ARG A 604 8.88 -13.94 -6.80
C ARG A 604 8.12 -15.06 -7.48
N GLN A 605 6.92 -14.74 -7.99
CA GLN A 605 6.14 -15.61 -8.86
C GLN A 605 6.45 -15.29 -10.32
N ILE A 606 6.70 -16.32 -11.12
CA ILE A 606 6.78 -16.23 -12.57
C ILE A 606 5.63 -17.09 -13.10
N THR A 607 4.63 -16.44 -13.67
CA THR A 607 3.44 -17.12 -14.17
C THR A 607 3.73 -17.94 -15.43
N LEU A 608 2.90 -18.97 -15.70
CA LEU A 608 3.01 -19.75 -16.94
C LEU A 608 2.92 -18.84 -18.18
N ARG A 609 2.09 -17.80 -18.13
CA ARG A 609 1.98 -16.82 -19.22
C ARG A 609 3.27 -16.04 -19.44
N GLU A 610 3.96 -15.65 -18.38
CA GLU A 610 5.26 -14.98 -18.49
C GLU A 610 6.33 -15.94 -19.02
N LEU A 611 6.31 -17.21 -18.57
CA LEU A 611 7.18 -18.25 -19.12
C LEU A 611 6.91 -18.48 -20.61
N ASP A 612 5.65 -18.61 -21.01
CA ASP A 612 5.28 -18.76 -22.43
C ASP A 612 5.72 -17.56 -23.27
N ALA A 613 5.62 -16.35 -22.72
CA ALA A 613 6.09 -15.14 -23.40
C ALA A 613 7.61 -15.14 -23.63
N LEU A 614 8.40 -15.66 -22.69
CA LEU A 614 9.86 -15.81 -22.86
C LEU A 614 10.22 -16.74 -24.02
N PHE A 615 9.40 -17.75 -24.29
CA PHE A 615 9.58 -18.70 -25.40
C PHE A 615 8.75 -18.34 -26.64
N MET A 616 8.15 -17.13 -26.68
CA MET A 616 7.29 -16.68 -27.78
C MET A 616 6.12 -17.65 -28.09
N ARG A 617 5.66 -18.42 -27.10
CA ARG A 617 4.48 -19.28 -27.21
C ARG A 617 3.22 -18.43 -27.03
N GLY A 618 2.26 -18.55 -27.92
CA GLY A 618 0.98 -17.82 -27.85
C GLY A 618 0.91 -16.53 -28.66
N ARG A 619 1.77 -16.37 -29.68
CA ARG A 619 1.63 -15.36 -30.74
C ARG A 619 0.94 -15.95 -31.94
#